data_bf1bb56180363c32e56d92f84517124a
#
_entry.id   bf1bb56180363c32e56d92f84517124a
#
_cell.length_a   1.000
_cell.length_b   1.000
_cell.length_c   1.000
_cell.angle_alpha   90.00
_cell.angle_beta   90.00
_cell.angle_gamma   90.00
#
_symmetry.space_group_name_H-M   'P 1'
#
loop_
_entity.id
_entity.type
_entity.pdbx_description
1 polymer ?
#
loop_
_entity_poly.entity_id
_entity_poly.type
_entity_poly.pdbx_seq_one_letter_code
_entity_poly.pdbx_strand_id
1 'polypeptide(L)'
;CIYGSVQYNSTPDNNLLVDGFLAKQFFDEIPTAPGTRVYVTEQVTDVTSNVLSGVTPSTSGIDRYKMIEANRKSLIADCESSGNHRCGVSSFHQGLEYFLIKRLEVRDVRLVYAPATSIGKYGGDIDNWQWPRHTGDFGFYRAYVGTDGQPAEYSEDNVPYAPASFLEVSAKGVEEGDFVMGVGYPGGTNRYRTTAEVENEFEWYYPQARDFREDIISIINENSIDGSAARIAYESTLASLSNYSKNFQSMVESYGKSDFIDRRTEAEANLVEWINSDSDRRARYAPAVGQLEALIDSNHAARESDLVRSYMGYATLPSAAHRLYRLAMEKQKPDAEREPGYQERDLRRLRQSMQAISRRFDETVDKATLSYLLSRYAELPEQYRSQATDSFFGISSNIDQGQVDQVIEDSYALTSLSDEATRLAWLDSSVEEFEASDDPLIRYAVLSYAERMALELESKELRGQFQRWRPEYMEAVIAYNRSLGQ
;
A
#
# COMPACT_ATOMS: atom_id res chain seq x y z
N CYS A 1 -7.54 11.81 3.42
CA CYS A 1 -8.62 10.87 3.01
C CYS A 1 -9.84 11.58 2.44
N ILE A 2 -10.29 12.71 3.02
CA ILE A 2 -11.51 13.37 2.57
C ILE A 2 -11.43 13.90 1.14
N TYR A 3 -10.27 14.45 0.75
CA TYR A 3 -10.07 15.01 -0.59
C TYR A 3 -10.11 13.95 -1.71
N GLY A 4 -9.88 12.68 -1.43
CA GLY A 4 -10.12 11.61 -2.41
C GLY A 4 -11.60 11.46 -2.81
N SER A 5 -12.52 11.66 -1.87
CA SER A 5 -13.98 11.68 -2.15
C SER A 5 -14.42 13.00 -2.77
N VAL A 6 -13.81 14.12 -2.36
CA VAL A 6 -14.06 15.44 -2.95
C VAL A 6 -13.62 15.46 -4.41
N GLN A 7 -12.41 15.00 -4.70
CA GLN A 7 -11.89 14.87 -6.06
C GLN A 7 -12.78 13.99 -6.94
N TYR A 8 -13.19 12.81 -6.43
CA TYR A 8 -14.03 11.88 -7.18
C TYR A 8 -15.35 12.50 -7.62
N ASN A 9 -15.92 13.40 -6.78
CA ASN A 9 -17.18 14.09 -7.03
C ASN A 9 -16.98 15.47 -7.72
N SER A 10 -15.74 15.88 -7.99
CA SER A 10 -15.43 17.14 -8.67
C SER A 10 -15.38 16.98 -10.18
N THR A 11 -15.84 18.01 -10.87
CA THR A 11 -15.70 18.19 -12.32
C THR A 11 -15.20 19.61 -12.59
N PRO A 12 -14.74 19.94 -13.80
CA PRO A 12 -14.39 21.33 -14.15
C PRO A 12 -15.53 22.34 -13.88
N ASP A 13 -16.80 21.92 -14.12
CA ASP A 13 -17.98 22.77 -13.95
C ASP A 13 -18.53 22.79 -12.52
N ASN A 14 -18.15 21.81 -11.69
CA ASN A 14 -18.55 21.70 -10.28
C ASN A 14 -17.36 21.22 -9.45
N ASN A 15 -16.44 22.14 -9.20
CA ASN A 15 -15.17 21.82 -8.56
C ASN A 15 -15.23 21.93 -7.04
N LEU A 16 -15.62 20.84 -6.39
CA LEU A 16 -15.72 20.77 -4.92
C LEU A 16 -14.36 20.93 -4.22
N LEU A 17 -13.23 20.76 -4.92
CA LEU A 17 -11.91 21.09 -4.37
C LEU A 17 -11.75 22.58 -4.13
N VAL A 18 -12.32 23.41 -5.01
CA VAL A 18 -12.28 24.87 -4.91
C VAL A 18 -13.34 25.41 -3.97
N ASP A 19 -14.57 24.90 -4.09
CA ASP A 19 -15.75 25.46 -3.41
C ASP A 19 -16.02 24.83 -2.04
N GLY A 20 -15.45 23.64 -1.78
CA GLY A 20 -15.81 22.81 -0.63
C GLY A 20 -17.18 22.16 -0.83
N PHE A 21 -17.66 21.48 0.20
CA PHE A 21 -18.96 20.82 0.21
C PHE A 21 -19.61 20.91 1.59
N LEU A 22 -20.90 21.18 1.62
CA LEU A 22 -21.73 21.15 2.83
C LEU A 22 -23.13 20.63 2.49
N ALA A 23 -23.48 19.48 3.01
CA ALA A 23 -24.85 18.99 3.05
C ALA A 23 -25.60 19.71 4.15
N LYS A 24 -26.72 20.42 3.80
CA LYS A 24 -27.57 21.14 4.76
C LYS A 24 -28.61 20.22 5.40
N GLN A 25 -28.89 19.09 4.76
CA GLN A 25 -29.83 18.08 5.20
C GLN A 25 -29.41 16.69 4.67
N PHE A 26 -30.02 15.63 5.16
CA PHE A 26 -29.65 14.25 4.79
C PHE A 26 -29.70 13.97 3.29
N PHE A 27 -30.63 14.56 2.57
CA PHE A 27 -30.78 14.33 1.12
C PHE A 27 -29.72 15.04 0.27
N ASP A 28 -29.00 16.01 0.86
CA ASP A 28 -27.91 16.72 0.18
C ASP A 28 -26.57 15.95 0.30
N GLU A 29 -26.50 14.91 1.14
CA GLU A 29 -25.29 14.11 1.32
C GLU A 29 -25.00 13.28 0.06
N ILE A 30 -23.75 13.32 -0.39
CA ILE A 30 -23.35 12.65 -1.63
C ILE A 30 -22.53 11.38 -1.35
N PRO A 31 -22.73 10.30 -2.12
CA PRO A 31 -21.91 9.08 -1.98
C PRO A 31 -20.43 9.38 -2.15
N THR A 32 -19.61 8.71 -1.36
CA THR A 32 -18.16 8.77 -1.51
C THR A 32 -17.71 7.98 -2.75
N ALA A 33 -16.40 8.04 -3.07
CA ALA A 33 -15.83 7.25 -4.14
C ALA A 33 -16.15 5.76 -3.97
N PRO A 34 -16.41 5.01 -5.05
CA PRO A 34 -16.64 3.58 -4.98
C PRO A 34 -15.54 2.86 -4.21
N GLY A 35 -15.93 1.95 -3.34
CA GLY A 35 -14.97 1.22 -2.50
C GLY A 35 -14.64 1.87 -1.17
N THR A 36 -15.08 3.11 -0.91
CA THR A 36 -14.97 3.70 0.43
C THR A 36 -15.77 2.87 1.43
N ARG A 37 -15.15 2.55 2.57
CA ARG A 37 -15.74 1.72 3.63
C ARG A 37 -15.38 2.31 4.98
N VAL A 38 -16.27 2.13 5.94
CA VAL A 38 -16.00 2.37 7.36
C VAL A 38 -16.01 1.03 8.07
N TYR A 39 -15.00 0.81 8.90
CA TYR A 39 -14.85 -0.42 9.66
C TYR A 39 -15.03 -0.13 11.14
N VAL A 40 -15.95 -0.84 11.78
CA VAL A 40 -16.14 -0.80 13.22
C VAL A 40 -15.55 -2.07 13.82
N THR A 41 -14.48 -1.95 14.60
CA THR A 41 -13.84 -3.11 15.26
C THR A 41 -14.73 -3.63 16.37
N GLU A 42 -15.14 -4.89 16.28
CA GLU A 42 -15.99 -5.54 17.28
C GLU A 42 -15.21 -6.49 18.18
N GLN A 43 -14.17 -7.16 17.62
CA GLN A 43 -13.42 -8.16 18.37
C GLN A 43 -11.97 -8.24 17.89
N VAL A 44 -11.08 -8.47 18.85
CA VAL A 44 -9.66 -8.79 18.63
C VAL A 44 -9.36 -10.07 19.41
N THR A 45 -8.92 -11.12 18.71
CA THR A 45 -8.69 -12.45 19.30
C THR A 45 -7.28 -12.91 18.99
N ASP A 46 -6.55 -13.38 20.00
CA ASP A 46 -5.25 -14.03 19.79
C ASP A 46 -5.46 -15.37 19.05
N VAL A 47 -4.79 -15.50 17.90
CA VAL A 47 -4.82 -16.68 17.03
C VAL A 47 -3.42 -17.19 16.72
N THR A 48 -2.43 -16.82 17.53
CA THR A 48 -1.03 -17.14 17.30
C THR A 48 -0.81 -18.64 17.11
N SER A 49 -1.35 -19.47 17.99
CA SER A 49 -1.24 -20.93 17.89
C SER A 49 -1.89 -21.51 16.63
N ASN A 50 -2.99 -20.92 16.18
CA ASN A 50 -3.70 -21.34 14.98
C ASN A 50 -2.89 -20.97 13.72
N VAL A 51 -2.37 -19.73 13.65
CA VAL A 51 -1.56 -19.25 12.52
C VAL A 51 -0.26 -20.03 12.38
N LEU A 52 0.39 -20.38 13.48
CA LEU A 52 1.64 -21.14 13.50
C LEU A 52 1.44 -22.67 13.54
N SER A 53 0.20 -23.15 13.42
CA SER A 53 -0.09 -24.58 13.40
C SER A 53 0.67 -25.29 12.25
N GLY A 54 1.38 -26.37 12.60
CA GLY A 54 2.21 -27.16 11.66
C GLY A 54 3.56 -26.54 11.33
N VAL A 55 3.82 -25.29 11.69
CA VAL A 55 5.11 -24.62 11.46
C VAL A 55 6.13 -25.06 12.51
N THR A 56 7.32 -25.48 12.04
CA THR A 56 8.41 -25.93 12.92
C THR A 56 9.69 -25.12 12.67
N PRO A 57 10.70 -25.19 13.55
CA PRO A 57 11.99 -24.56 13.30
C PRO A 57 12.71 -25.05 12.03
N SER A 58 12.43 -26.28 11.56
CA SER A 58 13.01 -26.88 10.35
C SER A 58 12.21 -26.60 9.07
N THR A 59 11.05 -25.96 9.16
CA THR A 59 10.23 -25.60 7.98
C THR A 59 10.99 -24.61 7.11
N SER A 60 11.09 -24.88 5.79
CA SER A 60 11.74 -23.99 4.82
C SER A 60 11.05 -22.61 4.76
N GLY A 61 11.72 -21.60 4.21
CA GLY A 61 11.13 -20.25 4.10
C GLY A 61 9.82 -20.28 3.31
N ILE A 62 9.84 -20.88 2.11
CA ILE A 62 8.64 -20.94 1.27
C ILE A 62 7.51 -21.75 1.89
N ASP A 63 7.80 -22.87 2.55
CA ASP A 63 6.76 -23.68 3.18
C ASP A 63 6.19 -22.97 4.42
N ARG A 64 7.05 -22.30 5.20
CA ARG A 64 6.62 -21.45 6.32
C ARG A 64 5.68 -20.37 5.86
N TYR A 65 6.04 -19.62 4.81
CA TYR A 65 5.19 -18.61 4.23
C TYR A 65 3.82 -19.18 3.82
N LYS A 66 3.85 -20.28 3.04
CA LYS A 66 2.62 -20.93 2.55
C LYS A 66 1.72 -21.44 3.68
N MET A 67 2.29 -22.06 4.70
CA MET A 67 1.53 -22.58 5.85
C MET A 67 0.89 -21.44 6.65
N ILE A 68 1.65 -20.40 6.96
CA ILE A 68 1.14 -19.22 7.68
C ILE A 68 0.00 -18.56 6.88
N GLU A 69 0.18 -18.37 5.57
CA GLU A 69 -0.86 -17.75 4.72
C GLU A 69 -2.10 -18.64 4.58
N ALA A 70 -1.95 -19.96 4.46
CA ALA A 70 -3.08 -20.89 4.43
C ALA A 70 -3.89 -20.85 5.74
N ASN A 71 -3.20 -20.89 6.88
CA ASN A 71 -3.84 -20.81 8.19
C ASN A 71 -4.55 -19.46 8.39
N ARG A 72 -3.93 -18.34 7.98
CA ARG A 72 -4.56 -17.01 8.01
C ARG A 72 -5.81 -16.94 7.15
N LYS A 73 -5.76 -17.45 5.92
CA LYS A 73 -6.92 -17.46 4.99
C LYS A 73 -8.09 -18.27 5.58
N SER A 74 -7.81 -19.44 6.17
CA SER A 74 -8.86 -20.24 6.84
C SER A 74 -9.54 -19.47 7.96
N LEU A 75 -8.77 -18.88 8.88
CA LEU A 75 -9.31 -18.09 9.99
C LEU A 75 -10.15 -16.90 9.51
N ILE A 76 -9.71 -16.25 8.44
CA ILE A 76 -10.44 -15.13 7.83
C ILE A 76 -11.74 -15.61 7.21
N ALA A 77 -11.72 -16.70 6.45
CA ALA A 77 -12.92 -17.25 5.80
C ALA A 77 -13.98 -17.67 6.83
N ASP A 78 -13.56 -18.32 7.91
CA ASP A 78 -14.44 -18.70 9.02
C ASP A 78 -15.08 -17.47 9.69
N CYS A 79 -14.28 -16.43 9.91
CA CYS A 79 -14.73 -15.17 10.52
C CYS A 79 -15.75 -14.42 9.64
N GLU A 80 -15.56 -14.47 8.31
CA GLU A 80 -16.42 -13.77 7.33
C GLU A 80 -17.64 -14.58 6.88
N SER A 81 -17.82 -15.81 7.36
CA SER A 81 -18.89 -16.70 6.93
C SER A 81 -20.31 -16.12 7.06
N SER A 82 -20.51 -15.14 7.97
CA SER A 82 -21.78 -14.43 8.14
C SER A 82 -22.07 -13.36 7.06
N GLY A 83 -21.08 -12.96 6.25
CA GLY A 83 -21.21 -11.99 5.17
C GLY A 83 -21.25 -10.50 5.56
N ASN A 84 -21.34 -10.17 6.84
CA ASN A 84 -21.46 -8.79 7.33
C ASN A 84 -20.16 -8.21 7.89
N HIS A 85 -19.12 -9.03 7.97
CA HIS A 85 -17.86 -8.66 8.59
C HIS A 85 -16.71 -8.67 7.56
N ARG A 86 -15.74 -7.84 7.83
CA ARG A 86 -14.43 -7.89 7.19
C ARG A 86 -13.40 -8.25 8.25
N CYS A 87 -12.77 -9.38 8.09
CA CYS A 87 -11.81 -9.92 9.03
C CYS A 87 -10.39 -9.84 8.48
N GLY A 88 -9.42 -9.73 9.37
CA GLY A 88 -8.01 -9.75 9.00
C GLY A 88 -7.16 -10.30 10.14
N VAL A 89 -6.12 -11.05 9.80
CA VAL A 89 -5.11 -11.49 10.76
C VAL A 89 -3.90 -10.57 10.67
N SER A 90 -3.58 -9.89 11.76
CA SER A 90 -2.42 -9.00 11.88
C SER A 90 -1.35 -9.63 12.74
N SER A 91 -0.07 -9.46 12.35
CA SER A 91 1.07 -9.86 13.16
C SER A 91 1.53 -8.71 14.03
N PHE A 92 1.92 -9.01 15.26
CA PHE A 92 2.47 -8.07 16.24
C PHE A 92 3.86 -8.54 16.68
N HIS A 93 4.65 -7.62 17.20
CA HIS A 93 6.00 -7.88 17.71
C HIS A 93 6.86 -8.68 16.71
N GLN A 94 6.85 -8.25 15.44
CA GLN A 94 7.61 -8.86 14.35
C GLN A 94 7.22 -10.32 14.04
N GLY A 95 6.00 -10.74 14.39
CA GLY A 95 5.49 -12.10 14.15
C GLY A 95 5.52 -13.02 15.36
N LEU A 96 5.78 -12.50 16.56
CA LEU A 96 5.63 -13.26 17.81
C LEU A 96 4.16 -13.58 18.11
N GLU A 97 3.27 -12.67 17.75
CA GLU A 97 1.84 -12.76 18.05
C GLU A 97 1.02 -12.45 16.80
N TYR A 98 -0.12 -13.13 16.69
CA TYR A 98 -1.09 -12.93 15.61
C TYR A 98 -2.47 -12.73 16.19
N PHE A 99 -3.15 -11.68 15.75
CA PHE A 99 -4.50 -11.37 16.18
C PHE A 99 -5.47 -11.33 15.02
N LEU A 100 -6.60 -12.04 15.16
CA LEU A 100 -7.74 -11.94 14.28
C LEU A 100 -8.57 -10.73 14.71
N ILE A 101 -8.73 -9.79 13.79
CA ILE A 101 -9.49 -8.56 14.01
C ILE A 101 -10.78 -8.67 13.21
N LYS A 102 -11.91 -8.77 13.90
CA LYS A 102 -13.24 -8.81 13.33
C LYS A 102 -13.83 -7.40 13.29
N ARG A 103 -14.27 -6.96 12.11
CA ARG A 103 -14.83 -5.61 11.90
C ARG A 103 -16.16 -5.68 11.16
N LEU A 104 -17.14 -4.94 11.63
CA LEU A 104 -18.34 -4.64 10.84
C LEU A 104 -17.92 -3.77 9.64
N GLU A 105 -18.33 -4.14 8.42
CA GLU A 105 -18.01 -3.38 7.21
C GLU A 105 -19.22 -2.55 6.78
N VAL A 106 -19.22 -1.24 7.07
CA VAL A 106 -20.26 -0.33 6.59
C VAL A 106 -19.91 0.16 5.19
N ARG A 107 -20.82 -0.01 4.24
CA ARG A 107 -20.58 0.13 2.80
C ARG A 107 -21.18 1.41 2.19
N ASP A 108 -22.25 1.92 2.75
CA ASP A 108 -22.84 3.22 2.37
C ASP A 108 -22.24 4.32 3.26
N VAL A 109 -21.29 5.04 2.67
CA VAL A 109 -20.59 6.16 3.31
C VAL A 109 -20.84 7.41 2.47
N ARG A 110 -21.33 8.47 3.10
CA ARG A 110 -21.68 9.71 2.40
C ARG A 110 -20.89 10.89 2.95
N LEU A 111 -20.47 11.77 2.04
CA LEU A 111 -19.80 13.02 2.39
C LEU A 111 -20.86 14.00 2.90
N VAL A 112 -20.60 14.56 4.09
CA VAL A 112 -21.43 15.56 4.74
C VAL A 112 -20.81 16.94 4.64
N TYR A 113 -19.50 17.03 4.90
CA TYR A 113 -18.75 18.27 4.87
C TYR A 113 -17.29 18.04 4.48
N ALA A 114 -16.80 18.92 3.61
CA ALA A 114 -15.37 19.09 3.35
C ALA A 114 -15.10 20.59 3.10
N PRO A 115 -14.06 21.18 3.72
CA PRO A 115 -13.67 22.54 3.40
C PRO A 115 -13.07 22.62 2.00
N ALA A 116 -13.10 23.81 1.40
CA ALA A 116 -12.30 24.11 0.21
C ALA A 116 -10.80 23.81 0.47
N THR A 117 -10.05 23.46 -0.57
CA THR A 117 -8.61 23.16 -0.44
C THR A 117 -7.82 24.36 0.08
N SER A 118 -8.27 25.58 -0.20
CA SER A 118 -7.69 26.82 0.36
C SER A 118 -7.72 26.88 1.89
N ILE A 119 -8.60 26.14 2.54
CA ILE A 119 -8.70 25.99 4.00
C ILE A 119 -8.10 24.66 4.43
N GLY A 120 -8.55 23.56 3.85
CA GLY A 120 -8.19 22.21 4.25
C GLY A 120 -6.76 21.80 3.87
N LYS A 121 -6.15 22.50 2.91
CA LYS A 121 -4.75 22.38 2.54
C LYS A 121 -4.00 23.72 2.67
N TYR A 122 -4.44 24.60 3.58
CA TYR A 122 -3.77 25.87 3.81
C TYR A 122 -2.27 25.69 4.10
N GLY A 123 -1.44 26.50 3.44
CA GLY A 123 0.01 26.34 3.46
C GLY A 123 0.55 25.31 2.47
N GLY A 124 -0.32 24.50 1.84
CA GLY A 124 0.02 23.53 0.80
C GLY A 124 1.15 22.57 1.22
N ASP A 125 1.97 22.16 0.25
CA ASP A 125 3.10 21.28 0.50
C ASP A 125 4.26 22.00 1.20
N ILE A 126 4.33 23.34 1.17
CA ILE A 126 5.36 24.13 1.86
C ILE A 126 5.27 23.89 3.37
N ASP A 127 4.07 23.94 3.94
CA ASP A 127 3.86 23.77 5.39
C ASP A 127 3.72 22.28 5.79
N ASN A 128 3.62 21.36 4.83
CA ASN A 128 3.51 19.95 5.14
C ASN A 128 4.78 19.47 5.88
N TRP A 129 4.61 18.67 6.93
CA TRP A 129 5.67 18.22 7.85
C TRP A 129 6.42 19.38 8.56
N GLN A 130 5.79 20.55 8.62
CA GLN A 130 6.32 21.72 9.34
C GLN A 130 5.44 22.06 10.54
N TRP A 131 6.02 22.75 11.50
CA TRP A 131 5.32 23.28 12.67
C TRP A 131 5.65 24.78 12.80
N PRO A 132 4.68 25.64 13.17
CA PRO A 132 3.24 25.39 13.42
C PRO A 132 2.43 25.18 12.13
N ARG A 133 1.28 24.48 12.26
CA ARG A 133 0.33 24.26 11.17
C ARG A 133 -0.96 25.04 11.41
N HIS A 134 -1.50 25.63 10.32
CA HIS A 134 -2.76 26.38 10.34
C HIS A 134 -3.82 25.80 9.38
N THR A 135 -3.64 24.55 8.98
CA THR A 135 -4.52 23.85 8.06
C THR A 135 -5.83 23.48 8.74
N GLY A 136 -6.97 23.76 8.11
CA GLY A 136 -8.29 23.30 8.53
C GLY A 136 -8.63 21.92 7.92
N ASP A 137 -7.73 20.92 8.07
CA ASP A 137 -7.88 19.58 7.46
C ASP A 137 -8.80 18.71 8.32
N PHE A 138 -10.09 18.98 8.23
CA PHE A 138 -11.13 18.17 8.85
C PHE A 138 -12.31 18.02 7.91
N GLY A 139 -13.11 16.97 8.11
CA GLY A 139 -14.32 16.74 7.33
C GLY A 139 -15.21 15.72 7.99
N PHE A 140 -16.43 15.61 7.51
CA PHE A 140 -17.41 14.70 8.06
C PHE A 140 -17.97 13.76 7.00
N TYR A 141 -18.00 12.50 7.36
CA TYR A 141 -18.75 11.46 6.68
C TYR A 141 -19.86 10.96 7.57
N ARG A 142 -20.92 10.43 6.95
CA ARG A 142 -21.94 9.66 7.64
C ARG A 142 -21.97 8.25 7.08
N ALA A 143 -22.00 7.28 7.99
CA ALA A 143 -22.18 5.88 7.67
C ALA A 143 -23.68 5.54 7.69
N TYR A 144 -24.14 4.76 6.71
CA TYR A 144 -25.52 4.30 6.57
C TYR A 144 -25.58 2.79 6.54
N VAL A 145 -26.69 2.26 7.02
CA VAL A 145 -27.03 0.83 7.03
C VAL A 145 -28.43 0.61 6.51
N GLY A 146 -28.79 -0.61 6.17
CA GLY A 146 -30.17 -0.93 5.81
C GLY A 146 -31.17 -0.65 6.93
N THR A 147 -32.44 -0.59 6.62
CA THR A 147 -33.52 -0.36 7.60
C THR A 147 -33.61 -1.44 8.67
N ASP A 148 -32.98 -2.60 8.44
CA ASP A 148 -32.80 -3.70 9.38
C ASP A 148 -31.56 -3.54 10.29
N GLY A 149 -30.81 -2.43 10.14
CA GLY A 149 -29.58 -2.14 10.88
C GLY A 149 -28.35 -2.91 10.38
N GLN A 150 -28.46 -3.68 9.28
CA GLN A 150 -27.33 -4.44 8.74
C GLN A 150 -26.57 -3.65 7.66
N PRO A 151 -25.27 -3.93 7.46
CA PRO A 151 -24.50 -3.32 6.38
C PRO A 151 -25.16 -3.53 5.01
N ALA A 152 -25.36 -2.43 4.30
CA ALA A 152 -25.99 -2.43 2.98
C ALA A 152 -25.15 -1.60 1.99
N GLU A 153 -25.32 -1.87 0.69
CA GLU A 153 -24.85 -0.98 -0.37
C GLU A 153 -25.68 0.31 -0.37
N TYR A 154 -25.22 1.34 -1.08
CA TYR A 154 -25.93 2.60 -1.18
C TYR A 154 -27.40 2.39 -1.61
N SER A 155 -28.31 2.97 -0.84
CA SER A 155 -29.73 3.09 -1.15
C SER A 155 -30.28 4.35 -0.51
N GLU A 156 -31.22 5.02 -1.17
CA GLU A 156 -31.94 6.16 -0.61
C GLU A 156 -32.75 5.80 0.65
N ASP A 157 -33.14 4.53 0.78
CA ASP A 157 -33.89 3.99 1.93
C ASP A 157 -33.02 3.71 3.16
N ASN A 158 -31.68 3.73 3.01
CA ASN A 158 -30.77 3.43 4.11
C ASN A 158 -30.88 4.51 5.22
N VAL A 159 -30.66 4.06 6.45
CA VAL A 159 -30.71 4.89 7.64
C VAL A 159 -29.31 5.12 8.23
N PRO A 160 -29.06 6.24 8.94
CA PRO A 160 -27.79 6.45 9.60
C PRO A 160 -27.44 5.31 10.56
N TYR A 161 -26.20 4.85 10.52
CA TYR A 161 -25.67 3.87 11.47
C TYR A 161 -25.69 4.47 12.89
N ALA A 162 -26.26 3.74 13.83
CA ALA A 162 -26.31 4.10 15.25
C ALA A 162 -25.31 3.25 16.03
N PRO A 163 -24.10 3.75 16.35
CA PRO A 163 -23.11 3.01 17.11
C PRO A 163 -23.52 2.84 18.57
N ALA A 164 -23.12 1.74 19.21
CA ALA A 164 -23.35 1.49 20.62
C ALA A 164 -22.60 2.49 21.53
N SER A 165 -21.49 3.04 21.05
CA SER A 165 -20.69 4.06 21.73
C SER A 165 -20.21 5.09 20.73
N PHE A 166 -20.13 6.34 21.13
CA PHE A 166 -19.62 7.44 20.33
C PHE A 166 -18.92 8.48 21.21
N LEU A 167 -18.08 9.30 20.60
CA LEU A 167 -17.45 10.44 21.27
C LEU A 167 -18.35 11.67 21.16
N GLU A 168 -18.57 12.34 22.28
CA GLU A 168 -19.29 13.60 22.29
C GLU A 168 -18.38 14.74 21.80
N VAL A 169 -18.94 15.62 20.97
CA VAL A 169 -18.22 16.82 20.52
C VAL A 169 -18.27 17.87 21.64
N SER A 170 -17.09 18.24 22.18
CA SER A 170 -16.97 19.30 23.16
C SER A 170 -16.79 20.66 22.46
N ALA A 171 -17.69 21.59 22.74
CA ALA A 171 -17.56 22.99 22.32
C ALA A 171 -16.69 23.83 23.28
N LYS A 172 -16.26 23.23 24.40
CA LYS A 172 -15.45 23.92 25.43
C LYS A 172 -14.02 24.16 24.97
N GLY A 173 -13.48 23.31 24.08
CA GLY A 173 -12.07 23.32 23.69
C GLY A 173 -11.18 22.61 24.73
N VAL A 174 -9.88 22.93 24.67
CA VAL A 174 -8.85 22.40 25.56
C VAL A 174 -8.01 23.55 26.10
N GLU A 175 -7.46 23.39 27.31
CA GLU A 175 -6.57 24.35 27.96
C GLU A 175 -5.21 23.73 28.22
N GLU A 176 -4.21 24.54 28.54
CA GLU A 176 -2.86 24.06 28.90
C GLU A 176 -2.94 23.17 30.15
N GLY A 177 -2.37 21.96 30.03
CA GLY A 177 -2.39 20.95 31.08
C GLY A 177 -3.53 19.93 31.00
N ASP A 178 -4.49 20.12 30.08
CA ASP A 178 -5.52 19.13 29.82
C ASP A 178 -4.94 17.85 29.21
N PHE A 179 -5.49 16.70 29.60
CA PHE A 179 -5.17 15.45 28.95
C PHE A 179 -5.83 15.39 27.56
N VAL A 180 -5.01 15.13 26.54
CA VAL A 180 -5.49 14.93 25.15
C VAL A 180 -5.02 13.59 24.60
N MET A 181 -5.86 12.93 23.83
CA MET A 181 -5.56 11.66 23.18
C MET A 181 -6.05 11.66 21.74
N GLY A 182 -5.17 11.34 20.80
CA GLY A 182 -5.54 11.11 19.40
C GLY A 182 -5.77 9.62 19.15
N VAL A 183 -6.98 9.23 18.71
CA VAL A 183 -7.27 7.89 18.20
C VAL A 183 -7.04 7.91 16.70
N GLY A 184 -5.90 7.42 16.25
CA GLY A 184 -5.48 7.48 14.85
C GLY A 184 -4.97 6.15 14.32
N TYR A 185 -4.85 6.09 13.00
CA TYR A 185 -4.28 4.94 12.30
C TYR A 185 -3.01 5.40 11.57
N PRO A 186 -1.84 5.41 12.24
CA PRO A 186 -0.58 5.75 11.58
C PRO A 186 -0.32 4.76 10.45
N GLY A 187 0.22 5.25 9.32
CA GLY A 187 0.44 4.45 8.12
C GLY A 187 1.43 3.31 8.33
N GLY A 188 2.52 3.58 9.03
CA GLY A 188 3.50 2.57 9.41
C GLY A 188 4.50 3.11 10.42
N THR A 189 4.92 2.26 11.35
CA THR A 189 6.00 2.54 12.30
C THR A 189 6.93 1.32 12.38
N ASN A 190 8.25 1.58 12.45
CA ASN A 190 9.26 0.54 12.57
C ASN A 190 10.18 0.87 13.75
N ARG A 191 9.91 0.28 14.90
CA ARG A 191 10.62 0.59 16.14
C ARG A 191 11.78 -0.36 16.43
N TYR A 192 11.78 -1.55 15.83
CA TYR A 192 12.67 -2.67 16.16
C TYR A 192 13.49 -3.15 14.97
N ARG A 193 13.80 -2.25 14.03
CA ARG A 193 14.75 -2.54 12.95
C ARG A 193 16.16 -2.62 13.50
N THR A 194 17.01 -3.44 12.86
CA THR A 194 18.46 -3.47 13.14
C THR A 194 19.12 -2.18 12.68
N THR A 195 20.34 -1.94 13.13
CA THR A 195 21.15 -0.79 12.69
C THR A 195 21.34 -0.79 11.18
N ALA A 196 21.68 -1.94 10.58
CA ALA A 196 21.84 -2.08 9.13
C ALA A 196 20.57 -1.75 8.33
N GLU A 197 19.39 -2.13 8.85
CA GLU A 197 18.11 -1.75 8.22
C GLU A 197 17.86 -0.24 8.33
N VAL A 198 18.20 0.39 9.45
CA VAL A 198 18.03 1.83 9.65
C VAL A 198 18.97 2.61 8.71
N GLU A 199 20.23 2.25 8.63
CA GLU A 199 21.19 2.86 7.71
C GLU A 199 20.71 2.75 6.26
N ASN A 200 20.28 1.56 5.83
CA ASN A 200 19.74 1.38 4.47
C ASN A 200 18.54 2.29 4.20
N GLU A 201 17.61 2.45 5.16
CA GLU A 201 16.43 3.30 4.97
C GLU A 201 16.82 4.78 4.82
N PHE A 202 17.67 5.31 5.72
CA PHE A 202 17.97 6.73 5.77
C PHE A 202 19.06 7.17 4.78
N GLU A 203 20.03 6.32 4.50
CA GLU A 203 21.18 6.67 3.65
C GLU A 203 20.96 6.29 2.19
N TRP A 204 20.08 5.31 1.93
CA TRP A 204 19.84 4.85 0.56
C TRP A 204 18.37 4.94 0.14
N TYR A 205 17.45 4.26 0.86
CA TYR A 205 16.07 4.10 0.37
C TYR A 205 15.30 5.43 0.34
N TYR A 206 15.31 6.22 1.41
CA TYR A 206 14.57 7.49 1.44
C TYR A 206 15.07 8.49 0.41
N PRO A 207 16.39 8.71 0.22
CA PRO A 207 16.89 9.56 -0.86
C PRO A 207 16.43 9.07 -2.25
N GLN A 208 16.65 7.81 -2.58
CA GLN A 208 16.28 7.26 -3.88
C GLN A 208 14.77 7.31 -4.12
N ALA A 209 13.98 6.90 -3.14
CA ALA A 209 12.53 6.90 -3.21
C ALA A 209 11.93 8.32 -3.28
N ARG A 210 12.58 9.33 -2.69
CA ARG A 210 12.24 10.74 -2.85
C ARG A 210 12.47 11.16 -4.30
N ASP A 211 13.65 10.91 -4.84
CA ASP A 211 14.03 11.33 -6.20
C ASP A 211 13.05 10.77 -7.25
N PHE A 212 12.71 9.47 -7.18
CA PHE A 212 11.67 8.90 -8.04
C PHE A 212 10.32 9.63 -7.94
N ARG A 213 9.92 10.05 -6.73
CA ARG A 213 8.65 10.77 -6.54
C ARG A 213 8.69 12.17 -7.12
N GLU A 214 9.78 12.88 -6.91
CA GLU A 214 9.98 14.24 -7.43
C GLU A 214 9.98 14.23 -8.96
N ASP A 215 10.63 13.25 -9.60
CA ASP A 215 10.61 13.09 -11.04
C ASP A 215 9.18 12.81 -11.56
N ILE A 216 8.42 11.92 -10.92
CA ILE A 216 7.02 11.66 -11.31
C ILE A 216 6.13 12.90 -11.08
N ILE A 217 6.35 13.65 -9.99
CA ILE A 217 5.65 14.92 -9.75
C ILE A 217 5.94 15.92 -10.89
N SER A 218 7.21 16.04 -11.31
CA SER A 218 7.59 16.91 -12.44
C SER A 218 6.92 16.47 -13.73
N ILE A 219 6.92 15.18 -14.04
CA ILE A 219 6.26 14.62 -15.22
C ILE A 219 4.77 14.96 -15.23
N ILE A 220 4.06 14.77 -14.11
CA ILE A 220 2.64 15.11 -14.02
C ILE A 220 2.43 16.61 -14.23
N ASN A 221 3.25 17.45 -13.61
CA ASN A 221 3.14 18.90 -13.72
C ASN A 221 3.42 19.42 -15.11
N GLU A 222 4.39 18.86 -15.82
CA GLU A 222 4.76 19.23 -17.19
C GLU A 222 3.71 18.80 -18.22
N ASN A 223 3.02 17.67 -17.96
CA ASN A 223 2.05 17.08 -18.87
C ASN A 223 0.59 17.37 -18.48
N SER A 224 0.33 18.25 -17.49
CA SER A 224 -1.02 18.64 -17.11
C SER A 224 -1.10 20.13 -16.73
N ILE A 225 -2.08 20.83 -17.27
CA ILE A 225 -2.32 22.24 -16.98
C ILE A 225 -3.22 22.37 -15.74
N ASP A 226 -2.92 23.32 -14.86
CA ASP A 226 -3.73 23.58 -13.66
C ASP A 226 -5.21 23.81 -14.03
N GLY A 227 -6.09 23.11 -13.32
CA GLY A 227 -7.55 23.15 -13.53
C GLY A 227 -8.03 22.28 -14.70
N SER A 228 -7.13 21.68 -15.50
CA SER A 228 -7.53 20.73 -16.53
C SER A 228 -8.06 19.41 -15.97
N ALA A 229 -8.77 18.64 -16.81
CA ALA A 229 -9.23 17.31 -16.45
C ALA A 229 -8.06 16.38 -16.05
N ALA A 230 -6.93 16.45 -16.76
CA ALA A 230 -5.72 15.71 -16.45
C ALA A 230 -5.19 16.08 -15.04
N ARG A 231 -5.09 17.38 -14.71
CA ARG A 231 -4.65 17.83 -13.38
C ARG A 231 -5.58 17.35 -12.29
N ILE A 232 -6.90 17.45 -12.48
CA ILE A 232 -7.90 16.95 -11.52
C ILE A 232 -7.75 15.43 -11.34
N ALA A 233 -7.52 14.68 -12.42
CA ALA A 233 -7.33 13.23 -12.36
C ALA A 233 -6.12 12.83 -11.51
N TYR A 234 -5.04 13.60 -11.54
CA TYR A 234 -3.80 13.30 -10.81
C TYR A 234 -3.67 14.00 -9.45
N GLU A 235 -4.63 14.82 -9.02
CA GLU A 235 -4.54 15.58 -7.75
C GLU A 235 -4.25 14.71 -6.53
N SER A 236 -4.92 13.55 -6.41
CA SER A 236 -4.66 12.64 -5.27
C SER A 236 -3.31 11.92 -5.39
N THR A 237 -2.84 11.66 -6.59
CA THR A 237 -1.52 11.07 -6.84
C THR A 237 -0.42 12.08 -6.50
N LEU A 238 -0.55 13.32 -6.97
CA LEU A 238 0.36 14.42 -6.61
C LEU A 238 0.41 14.63 -5.09
N ALA A 239 -0.75 14.71 -4.43
CA ALA A 239 -0.79 14.87 -2.98
C ALA A 239 -0.11 13.73 -2.23
N SER A 240 -0.24 12.48 -2.72
CA SER A 240 0.44 11.32 -2.13
C SER A 240 1.95 11.37 -2.37
N LEU A 241 2.37 11.64 -3.60
CA LEU A 241 3.79 11.71 -3.95
C LEU A 241 4.50 12.82 -3.16
N SER A 242 3.94 14.03 -3.15
CA SER A 242 4.48 15.19 -2.42
C SER A 242 4.55 14.93 -0.91
N ASN A 243 3.51 14.31 -0.34
CA ASN A 243 3.50 13.98 1.09
C ASN A 243 4.64 13.04 1.47
N TYR A 244 4.90 12.00 0.68
CA TYR A 244 5.99 11.05 0.95
C TYR A 244 7.36 11.63 0.61
N SER A 245 7.50 12.41 -0.49
CA SER A 245 8.76 13.09 -0.82
C SER A 245 9.19 13.99 0.34
N LYS A 246 8.28 14.84 0.82
CA LYS A 246 8.56 15.74 1.94
C LYS A 246 8.82 15.00 3.26
N ASN A 247 8.09 13.91 3.52
CA ASN A 247 8.35 13.06 4.68
C ASN A 247 9.77 12.48 4.63
N PHE A 248 10.17 11.91 3.51
CA PHE A 248 11.50 11.32 3.35
C PHE A 248 12.62 12.37 3.48
N GLN A 249 12.43 13.56 2.88
CA GLN A 249 13.35 14.66 3.07
C GLN A 249 13.50 15.01 4.57
N SER A 250 12.39 15.19 5.28
CA SER A 250 12.39 15.50 6.71
C SER A 250 13.05 14.40 7.55
N MET A 251 12.82 13.15 7.20
CA MET A 251 13.43 11.99 7.87
C MET A 251 14.95 11.98 7.68
N VAL A 252 15.44 12.16 6.45
CA VAL A 252 16.89 12.21 6.15
C VAL A 252 17.56 13.40 6.83
N GLU A 253 16.95 14.59 6.81
CA GLU A 253 17.48 15.77 7.49
C GLU A 253 17.53 15.59 9.01
N SER A 254 16.52 14.98 9.61
CA SER A 254 16.47 14.69 11.04
C SER A 254 17.52 13.66 11.46
N TYR A 255 17.69 12.61 10.63
CA TYR A 255 18.73 11.61 10.83
C TYR A 255 20.11 12.22 10.84
N GLY A 256 20.44 13.06 9.84
CA GLY A 256 21.75 13.73 9.74
C GLY A 256 22.03 14.77 10.82
N LYS A 257 21.02 15.24 11.56
CA LYS A 257 21.14 16.23 12.65
C LYS A 257 21.08 15.61 14.05
N SER A 258 20.87 14.32 14.17
CA SER A 258 20.67 13.62 15.45
C SER A 258 21.75 12.56 15.70
N ASP A 259 21.87 12.15 16.94
CA ASP A 259 22.69 11.02 17.39
C ASP A 259 21.93 9.69 17.33
N PHE A 260 20.87 9.63 16.51
CA PHE A 260 19.95 8.49 16.48
C PHE A 260 20.66 7.19 16.10
N ILE A 261 21.54 7.22 15.09
CA ILE A 261 22.24 6.00 14.63
C ILE A 261 23.27 5.54 15.66
N ASP A 262 23.99 6.46 16.30
CA ASP A 262 24.98 6.13 17.34
C ASP A 262 24.30 5.42 18.52
N ARG A 263 23.17 5.98 19.00
CA ARG A 263 22.38 5.36 20.08
C ARG A 263 21.81 4.01 19.68
N ARG A 264 21.43 3.86 18.42
CA ARG A 264 20.91 2.59 17.91
C ARG A 264 21.98 1.53 17.84
N THR A 265 23.17 1.88 17.34
CA THR A 265 24.34 1.01 17.27
C THR A 265 24.78 0.57 18.67
N GLU A 266 24.84 1.50 19.61
CA GLU A 266 25.17 1.20 21.01
C GLU A 266 24.12 0.24 21.64
N ALA A 267 22.84 0.50 21.43
CA ALA A 267 21.77 -0.37 21.95
C ALA A 267 21.82 -1.79 21.39
N GLU A 268 22.14 -1.94 20.10
CA GLU A 268 22.31 -3.23 19.46
C GLU A 268 23.58 -3.96 19.94
N ALA A 269 24.70 -3.24 20.07
CA ALA A 269 25.92 -3.79 20.63
C ALA A 269 25.72 -4.31 22.06
N ASN A 270 25.03 -3.54 22.90
CA ASN A 270 24.67 -3.92 24.28
C ASN A 270 23.78 -5.17 24.31
N LEU A 271 22.81 -5.30 23.40
CA LEU A 271 21.99 -6.51 23.25
C LEU A 271 22.87 -7.72 22.90
N VAL A 272 23.77 -7.57 21.91
CA VAL A 272 24.68 -8.65 21.48
C VAL A 272 25.63 -9.05 22.60
N GLU A 273 26.19 -8.12 23.35
CA GLU A 273 27.02 -8.38 24.51
C GLU A 273 26.24 -9.14 25.60
N TRP A 274 25.03 -8.71 25.93
CA TRP A 274 24.13 -9.39 26.87
C TRP A 274 23.81 -10.81 26.42
N ILE A 275 23.56 -11.06 25.14
CA ILE A 275 23.36 -12.40 24.59
C ILE A 275 24.62 -13.27 24.81
N ASN A 276 25.79 -12.73 24.50
CA ASN A 276 27.05 -13.46 24.51
C ASN A 276 27.62 -13.70 25.92
N SER A 277 27.21 -12.94 26.92
CA SER A 277 27.69 -13.04 28.29
C SER A 277 27.13 -14.25 29.05
N ASP A 278 26.20 -15.01 28.48
CA ASP A 278 25.60 -16.19 29.07
C ASP A 278 25.47 -17.32 28.04
N SER A 279 25.80 -18.58 28.43
CA SER A 279 25.81 -19.72 27.49
C SER A 279 24.42 -20.08 26.95
N ASP A 280 23.38 -19.98 27.79
CA ASP A 280 22.03 -20.37 27.42
C ASP A 280 21.39 -19.31 26.54
N ARG A 281 21.62 -18.00 26.86
CA ARG A 281 21.20 -16.91 26.01
C ARG A 281 21.88 -16.95 24.65
N ARG A 282 23.19 -17.22 24.62
CA ARG A 282 23.94 -17.39 23.38
C ARG A 282 23.39 -18.51 22.52
N ALA A 283 23.16 -19.67 23.10
CA ALA A 283 22.59 -20.83 22.40
C ALA A 283 21.19 -20.52 21.83
N ARG A 284 20.38 -19.74 22.56
CA ARG A 284 19.01 -19.43 22.16
C ARG A 284 18.91 -18.31 21.12
N TYR A 285 19.64 -17.19 21.29
CA TYR A 285 19.40 -15.95 20.54
C TYR A 285 20.46 -15.61 19.50
N ALA A 286 21.73 -16.03 19.68
CA ALA A 286 22.78 -15.66 18.73
C ALA A 286 22.54 -16.16 17.29
N PRO A 287 21.93 -17.35 17.05
CA PRO A 287 21.59 -17.76 15.71
C PRO A 287 20.64 -16.79 14.99
N ALA A 288 19.65 -16.22 15.70
CA ALA A 288 18.69 -15.27 15.11
C ALA A 288 19.36 -13.98 14.68
N VAL A 289 20.30 -13.45 15.47
CA VAL A 289 21.08 -12.24 15.13
C VAL A 289 21.84 -12.47 13.82
N GLY A 290 22.70 -13.51 13.76
CA GLY A 290 23.55 -13.73 12.58
C GLY A 290 22.75 -14.09 11.31
N GLN A 291 21.64 -14.84 11.46
CA GLN A 291 20.78 -15.18 10.31
C GLN A 291 20.01 -13.96 9.81
N LEU A 292 19.54 -13.08 10.70
CA LEU A 292 18.85 -11.86 10.32
C LEU A 292 19.81 -10.89 9.58
N GLU A 293 21.04 -10.72 10.06
CA GLU A 293 22.06 -9.93 9.37
C GLU A 293 22.30 -10.46 7.95
N ALA A 294 22.55 -11.76 7.79
CA ALA A 294 22.76 -12.36 6.47
C ALA A 294 21.57 -12.19 5.51
N LEU A 295 20.34 -12.26 6.03
CA LEU A 295 19.13 -12.01 5.23
C LEU A 295 19.01 -10.55 4.80
N ILE A 296 19.34 -9.61 5.67
CA ILE A 296 19.34 -8.19 5.37
C ILE A 296 20.35 -7.87 4.28
N ASP A 297 21.58 -8.38 4.41
CA ASP A 297 22.64 -8.21 3.40
C ASP A 297 22.23 -8.78 2.04
N SER A 298 21.65 -9.99 2.03
CA SER A 298 21.15 -10.63 0.81
C SER A 298 20.03 -9.79 0.16
N ASN A 299 19.12 -9.25 0.97
CA ASN A 299 18.03 -8.40 0.48
C ASN A 299 18.55 -7.06 -0.11
N HIS A 300 19.61 -6.50 0.48
CA HIS A 300 20.23 -5.27 -0.04
C HIS A 300 20.87 -5.43 -1.41
N ALA A 301 21.30 -6.64 -1.80
CA ALA A 301 21.89 -6.89 -3.12
C ALA A 301 20.91 -6.61 -4.29
N ALA A 302 19.60 -6.80 -4.08
CA ALA A 302 18.56 -6.58 -5.09
C ALA A 302 17.79 -5.24 -4.92
N ARG A 303 18.14 -4.43 -3.91
CA ARG A 303 17.34 -3.26 -3.47
C ARG A 303 17.05 -2.25 -4.57
N GLU A 304 17.99 -2.01 -5.49
CA GLU A 304 17.81 -1.06 -6.59
C GLU A 304 16.76 -1.56 -7.59
N SER A 305 16.86 -2.81 -7.99
CA SER A 305 15.89 -3.41 -8.90
C SER A 305 14.50 -3.55 -8.26
N ASP A 306 14.44 -3.82 -6.97
CA ASP A 306 13.17 -3.85 -6.22
C ASP A 306 12.52 -2.47 -6.15
N LEU A 307 13.32 -1.43 -5.95
CA LEU A 307 12.85 -0.05 -5.96
C LEU A 307 12.27 0.30 -7.33
N VAL A 308 13.03 0.13 -8.41
CA VAL A 308 12.56 0.40 -9.78
C VAL A 308 11.27 -0.37 -10.08
N ARG A 309 11.24 -1.68 -9.79
CA ARG A 309 10.03 -2.50 -9.99
C ARG A 309 8.83 -1.99 -9.19
N SER A 310 9.05 -1.50 -7.98
CA SER A 310 7.96 -0.95 -7.16
C SER A 310 7.33 0.29 -7.78
N TYR A 311 8.14 1.13 -8.44
CA TYR A 311 7.67 2.33 -9.13
C TYR A 311 7.01 2.05 -10.49
N MET A 312 7.29 0.93 -11.16
CA MET A 312 6.58 0.54 -12.38
C MET A 312 5.05 0.50 -12.21
N GLY A 313 4.58 0.36 -10.97
CA GLY A 313 3.17 0.44 -10.62
C GLY A 313 2.50 1.80 -10.90
N TYR A 314 3.27 2.88 -11.11
CA TYR A 314 2.76 4.20 -11.45
C TYR A 314 2.36 4.32 -12.93
N ALA A 315 2.82 3.42 -13.81
CA ALA A 315 2.29 3.28 -15.16
C ALA A 315 0.94 2.54 -15.10
N THR A 316 -0.14 3.28 -15.28
CA THR A 316 -1.51 2.85 -14.93
C THR A 316 -2.01 1.70 -15.81
N LEU A 317 -1.94 1.85 -17.14
CA LEU A 317 -2.49 0.84 -18.05
C LEU A 317 -1.67 -0.47 -18.06
N PRO A 318 -0.32 -0.47 -18.11
CA PRO A 318 0.45 -1.70 -17.96
C PRO A 318 0.18 -2.41 -16.63
N SER A 319 0.02 -1.66 -15.54
CA SER A 319 -0.32 -2.22 -14.21
C SER A 319 -1.72 -2.81 -14.19
N ALA A 320 -2.69 -2.20 -14.87
CA ALA A 320 -4.03 -2.73 -15.03
C ALA A 320 -4.01 -4.06 -15.81
N ALA A 321 -3.28 -4.11 -16.95
CA ALA A 321 -3.11 -5.33 -17.73
C ALA A 321 -2.56 -6.49 -16.90
N HIS A 322 -1.49 -6.25 -16.16
CA HIS A 322 -0.90 -7.26 -15.26
C HIS A 322 -1.89 -7.76 -14.20
N ARG A 323 -2.66 -6.87 -13.59
CA ARG A 323 -3.63 -7.24 -12.55
C ARG A 323 -4.79 -8.06 -13.12
N LEU A 324 -5.25 -7.72 -14.32
CA LEU A 324 -6.32 -8.41 -15.00
C LEU A 324 -5.88 -9.82 -15.41
N TYR A 325 -4.72 -9.96 -16.05
CA TYR A 325 -4.20 -11.29 -16.40
C TYR A 325 -3.90 -12.14 -15.15
N ARG A 326 -3.33 -11.52 -14.10
CA ARG A 326 -3.15 -12.23 -12.82
C ARG A 326 -4.47 -12.74 -12.26
N LEU A 327 -5.55 -11.97 -12.35
CA LEU A 327 -6.87 -12.41 -11.92
C LEU A 327 -7.33 -13.64 -12.69
N ALA A 328 -7.17 -13.65 -14.02
CA ALA A 328 -7.55 -14.81 -14.84
C ALA A 328 -6.78 -16.06 -14.41
N MET A 329 -5.47 -15.95 -14.18
CA MET A 329 -4.62 -17.04 -13.68
C MET A 329 -5.01 -17.49 -12.27
N GLU A 330 -5.34 -16.55 -11.37
CA GLU A 330 -5.77 -16.90 -10.01
C GLU A 330 -7.16 -17.59 -10.01
N LYS A 331 -8.06 -17.21 -10.91
CA LYS A 331 -9.37 -17.86 -11.06
C LYS A 331 -9.29 -19.34 -11.48
N GLN A 332 -8.15 -19.81 -12.03
CA GLN A 332 -7.90 -21.23 -12.27
C GLN A 332 -7.74 -22.06 -10.99
N LYS A 333 -7.52 -21.39 -9.85
CA LYS A 333 -7.34 -22.02 -8.55
C LYS A 333 -8.63 -21.99 -7.72
N PRO A 334 -8.83 -22.95 -6.82
CA PRO A 334 -9.84 -22.82 -5.76
C PRO A 334 -9.64 -21.50 -4.98
N ASP A 335 -10.74 -20.88 -4.54
CA ASP A 335 -10.69 -19.56 -3.89
C ASP A 335 -9.71 -19.48 -2.69
N ALA A 336 -9.66 -20.51 -1.87
CA ALA A 336 -8.75 -20.59 -0.72
C ALA A 336 -7.25 -20.60 -1.12
N GLU A 337 -6.92 -21.03 -2.34
CA GLU A 337 -5.55 -21.08 -2.85
C GLU A 337 -5.14 -19.81 -3.59
N ARG A 338 -6.11 -18.96 -3.98
CA ARG A 338 -5.83 -17.69 -4.67
C ARG A 338 -5.06 -16.76 -3.76
N GLU A 339 -4.19 -15.95 -4.36
CA GLU A 339 -3.44 -14.93 -3.62
C GLU A 339 -4.40 -13.86 -3.04
N PRO A 340 -4.02 -13.25 -1.89
CA PRO A 340 -4.78 -12.13 -1.33
C PRO A 340 -4.94 -11.00 -2.37
N GLY A 341 -6.16 -10.47 -2.47
CA GLY A 341 -6.53 -9.48 -3.48
C GLY A 341 -7.21 -10.07 -4.72
N TYR A 342 -7.19 -11.41 -4.89
CA TYR A 342 -7.82 -12.14 -6.00
C TYR A 342 -8.88 -13.17 -5.55
N GLN A 343 -9.11 -13.26 -4.24
CA GLN A 343 -10.17 -14.11 -3.68
C GLN A 343 -11.56 -13.49 -3.93
N GLU A 344 -12.61 -14.29 -3.90
CA GLU A 344 -14.00 -13.82 -4.12
C GLU A 344 -14.34 -12.59 -3.26
N ARG A 345 -13.88 -12.59 -2.01
CA ARG A 345 -14.01 -11.46 -1.07
C ARG A 345 -13.40 -10.16 -1.59
N ASP A 346 -12.45 -10.20 -2.52
CA ASP A 346 -11.69 -9.06 -3.02
C ASP A 346 -12.13 -8.59 -4.40
N LEU A 347 -12.87 -9.41 -5.17
CA LEU A 347 -13.21 -9.14 -6.57
C LEU A 347 -13.99 -7.85 -6.76
N ARG A 348 -14.91 -7.52 -5.82
CA ARG A 348 -15.62 -6.25 -5.87
C ARG A 348 -14.65 -5.07 -5.77
N ARG A 349 -13.68 -5.13 -4.87
CA ARG A 349 -12.66 -4.08 -4.71
C ARG A 349 -11.76 -3.98 -5.92
N LEU A 350 -11.41 -5.11 -6.52
CA LEU A 350 -10.64 -5.15 -7.75
C LEU A 350 -11.41 -4.48 -8.90
N ARG A 351 -12.70 -4.81 -9.09
CA ARG A 351 -13.58 -4.15 -10.07
C ARG A 351 -13.65 -2.64 -9.85
N GLN A 352 -13.87 -2.20 -8.62
CA GLN A 352 -13.89 -0.78 -8.27
C GLN A 352 -12.55 -0.07 -8.57
N SER A 353 -11.42 -0.75 -8.38
CA SER A 353 -10.11 -0.19 -8.73
C SER A 353 -9.93 -0.03 -10.25
N MET A 354 -10.49 -0.94 -11.07
CA MET A 354 -10.49 -0.80 -12.52
C MET A 354 -11.43 0.32 -12.99
N GLN A 355 -12.57 0.52 -12.35
CA GLN A 355 -13.47 1.65 -12.62
C GLN A 355 -12.82 3.00 -12.27
N ALA A 356 -12.10 3.07 -11.16
CA ALA A 356 -11.48 4.31 -10.69
C ALA A 356 -10.42 4.86 -11.67
N ILE A 357 -9.85 4.02 -12.53
CA ILE A 357 -8.90 4.44 -13.57
C ILE A 357 -9.50 5.52 -14.45
N SER A 358 -10.76 5.42 -14.85
CA SER A 358 -11.44 6.39 -15.72
C SER A 358 -11.45 7.84 -15.19
N ARG A 359 -11.19 8.03 -13.88
CA ARG A 359 -11.12 9.35 -13.24
C ARG A 359 -9.75 9.68 -12.64
N ARG A 360 -8.76 8.81 -12.88
CA ARG A 360 -7.39 8.93 -12.33
C ARG A 360 -6.34 8.64 -13.38
N PHE A 361 -6.68 8.81 -14.64
CA PHE A 361 -5.83 8.50 -15.77
C PHE A 361 -5.91 9.61 -16.81
N ASP A 362 -4.77 9.94 -17.36
CA ASP A 362 -4.58 10.73 -18.57
C ASP A 362 -3.48 10.05 -19.38
N GLU A 363 -3.72 9.86 -20.67
CA GLU A 363 -2.84 9.09 -21.54
C GLU A 363 -1.47 9.73 -21.68
N THR A 364 -1.41 11.05 -21.81
CA THR A 364 -0.14 11.78 -21.98
C THR A 364 0.75 11.64 -20.76
N VAL A 365 0.16 11.79 -19.56
CA VAL A 365 0.87 11.63 -18.28
C VAL A 365 1.33 10.18 -18.09
N ASP A 366 0.49 9.22 -18.43
CA ASP A 366 0.81 7.79 -18.21
C ASP A 366 1.94 7.33 -19.14
N LYS A 367 1.92 7.74 -20.43
CA LYS A 367 3.00 7.49 -21.38
C LYS A 367 4.32 8.10 -20.93
N ALA A 368 4.31 9.36 -20.53
CA ALA A 368 5.52 10.05 -20.06
C ALA A 368 6.07 9.38 -18.77
N THR A 369 5.18 8.95 -17.87
CA THR A 369 5.57 8.20 -16.66
C THR A 369 6.20 6.86 -17.03
N LEU A 370 5.59 6.10 -17.94
CA LEU A 370 6.13 4.81 -18.39
C LEU A 370 7.49 4.97 -19.07
N SER A 371 7.66 5.97 -19.95
CA SER A 371 8.93 6.29 -20.60
C SER A 371 10.05 6.54 -19.58
N TYR A 372 9.79 7.40 -18.59
CA TYR A 372 10.73 7.65 -17.49
C TYR A 372 11.07 6.37 -16.71
N LEU A 373 10.07 5.60 -16.33
CA LEU A 373 10.29 4.37 -15.54
C LEU A 373 11.08 3.32 -16.31
N LEU A 374 10.88 3.21 -17.63
CA LEU A 374 11.67 2.32 -18.50
C LEU A 374 13.10 2.82 -18.67
N SER A 375 13.34 4.15 -18.72
CA SER A 375 14.72 4.68 -18.72
C SER A 375 15.47 4.31 -17.43
N ARG A 376 14.83 4.45 -16.27
CA ARG A 376 15.40 4.03 -14.99
C ARG A 376 15.61 2.52 -14.89
N TYR A 377 14.67 1.74 -15.45
CA TYR A 377 14.79 0.29 -15.54
C TYR A 377 15.98 -0.15 -16.40
N ALA A 378 16.23 0.52 -17.50
CA ALA A 378 17.33 0.20 -18.40
C ALA A 378 18.73 0.46 -17.80
N GLU A 379 18.82 1.31 -16.78
CA GLU A 379 20.06 1.54 -16.01
C GLU A 379 20.43 0.34 -15.10
N LEU A 380 19.48 -0.56 -14.83
CA LEU A 380 19.75 -1.74 -14.02
C LEU A 380 20.73 -2.70 -14.70
N PRO A 381 21.64 -3.36 -13.94
CA PRO A 381 22.44 -4.46 -14.47
C PRO A 381 21.57 -5.53 -15.15
N GLU A 382 22.03 -6.11 -16.25
CA GLU A 382 21.28 -7.06 -17.07
C GLU A 382 20.68 -8.23 -16.26
N GLN A 383 21.41 -8.72 -15.28
CA GLN A 383 20.95 -9.81 -14.39
C GLN A 383 19.74 -9.50 -13.54
N TYR A 384 19.40 -8.21 -13.38
CA TYR A 384 18.21 -7.74 -12.63
C TYR A 384 17.08 -7.27 -13.54
N ARG A 385 17.28 -7.27 -14.87
CA ARG A 385 16.26 -6.93 -15.85
C ARG A 385 15.44 -8.15 -16.25
N SER A 386 14.22 -7.88 -16.71
CA SER A 386 13.28 -8.88 -17.23
C SER A 386 13.50 -9.04 -18.73
N GLN A 387 13.77 -10.25 -19.21
CA GLN A 387 13.89 -10.53 -20.63
C GLN A 387 12.62 -10.19 -21.39
N ALA A 388 11.46 -10.42 -20.77
CA ALA A 388 10.16 -10.07 -21.33
C ALA A 388 10.01 -8.55 -21.52
N THR A 389 10.40 -7.75 -20.53
CA THR A 389 10.36 -6.28 -20.61
C THR A 389 11.36 -5.76 -21.66
N ASP A 390 12.59 -6.26 -21.62
CA ASP A 390 13.64 -5.90 -22.60
C ASP A 390 13.19 -6.20 -24.04
N SER A 391 12.65 -7.38 -24.26
CA SER A 391 12.19 -7.80 -25.59
C SER A 391 10.97 -7.01 -26.08
N PHE A 392 10.02 -6.70 -25.18
CA PHE A 392 8.80 -5.99 -25.57
C PHE A 392 9.08 -4.52 -25.91
N PHE A 393 9.87 -3.82 -25.09
CA PHE A 393 10.16 -2.40 -25.28
C PHE A 393 11.44 -2.13 -26.10
N GLY A 394 12.13 -3.18 -26.57
CA GLY A 394 13.36 -3.02 -27.36
C GLY A 394 14.54 -2.50 -26.54
N ILE A 395 14.60 -2.80 -25.23
CA ILE A 395 15.66 -2.36 -24.34
C ILE A 395 16.88 -3.27 -24.51
N SER A 396 18.03 -2.66 -24.80
CA SER A 396 19.30 -3.35 -24.96
C SER A 396 20.36 -2.70 -24.06
N SER A 397 21.61 -3.17 -24.14
CA SER A 397 22.75 -2.57 -23.43
C SER A 397 23.02 -1.12 -23.84
N ASN A 398 22.59 -0.70 -25.04
CA ASN A 398 22.58 0.67 -25.51
C ASN A 398 21.11 1.06 -25.76
N ILE A 399 20.47 1.68 -24.76
CA ILE A 399 19.08 2.10 -24.90
C ILE A 399 18.93 3.18 -25.96
N ASP A 400 17.99 2.98 -26.89
CA ASP A 400 17.47 4.03 -27.77
C ASP A 400 16.11 4.48 -27.20
N GLN A 401 16.14 5.57 -26.44
CA GLN A 401 14.93 6.10 -25.81
C GLN A 401 13.85 6.44 -26.85
N GLY A 402 14.23 6.93 -28.02
CA GLY A 402 13.28 7.21 -29.09
C GLY A 402 12.55 5.96 -29.60
N GLN A 403 13.26 4.82 -29.65
CA GLN A 403 12.63 3.54 -30.00
C GLN A 403 11.69 3.06 -28.89
N VAL A 404 12.08 3.19 -27.62
CA VAL A 404 11.21 2.85 -26.47
C VAL A 404 9.94 3.70 -26.49
N ASP A 405 10.09 5.01 -26.70
CA ASP A 405 8.96 5.94 -26.76
C ASP A 405 8.02 5.61 -27.94
N GLN A 406 8.56 5.19 -29.10
CA GLN A 406 7.74 4.75 -30.21
C GLN A 406 6.94 3.49 -29.89
N VAL A 407 7.54 2.50 -29.20
CA VAL A 407 6.82 1.29 -28.73
C VAL A 407 5.71 1.66 -27.74
N ILE A 408 5.95 2.63 -26.87
CA ILE A 408 4.93 3.15 -25.95
C ILE A 408 3.78 3.78 -26.74
N GLU A 409 4.08 4.71 -27.67
CA GLU A 409 3.06 5.37 -28.50
C GLU A 409 2.21 4.36 -29.27
N ASP A 410 2.84 3.39 -29.94
CA ASP A 410 2.15 2.35 -30.70
C ASP A 410 1.29 1.47 -29.79
N SER A 411 1.78 1.16 -28.60
CA SER A 411 1.05 0.34 -27.62
C SER A 411 -0.19 1.07 -27.09
N TYR A 412 -0.08 2.36 -26.78
CA TYR A 412 -1.22 3.15 -26.29
C TYR A 412 -2.22 3.47 -27.39
N ALA A 413 -1.78 3.63 -28.63
CA ALA A 413 -2.69 3.82 -29.77
C ALA A 413 -3.55 2.58 -30.07
N LEU A 414 -3.08 1.38 -29.72
CA LEU A 414 -3.74 0.12 -30.04
C LEU A 414 -4.44 -0.53 -28.83
N THR A 415 -4.05 -0.16 -27.60
CA THR A 415 -4.68 -0.78 -26.41
C THR A 415 -6.12 -0.33 -26.21
N SER A 416 -6.96 -1.26 -25.85
CA SER A 416 -8.35 -1.02 -25.48
C SER A 416 -8.56 -0.74 -23.98
N LEU A 417 -7.49 -0.81 -23.17
CA LEU A 417 -7.58 -0.71 -21.72
C LEU A 417 -7.90 0.71 -21.21
N SER A 418 -7.78 1.75 -22.02
CA SER A 418 -8.23 3.10 -21.69
C SER A 418 -9.75 3.20 -21.59
N ASP A 419 -10.50 2.39 -22.37
CA ASP A 419 -11.96 2.31 -22.29
C ASP A 419 -12.42 1.52 -21.06
N GLU A 420 -13.33 2.12 -20.25
CA GLU A 420 -13.80 1.49 -19.00
C GLU A 420 -14.56 0.19 -19.24
N ALA A 421 -15.45 0.17 -20.23
CA ALA A 421 -16.31 -1.00 -20.47
C ALA A 421 -15.46 -2.19 -20.90
N THR A 422 -14.51 -1.97 -21.83
CA THR A 422 -13.56 -2.97 -22.28
C THR A 422 -12.67 -3.46 -21.14
N ARG A 423 -12.12 -2.53 -20.37
CA ARG A 423 -11.27 -2.86 -19.20
C ARG A 423 -12.04 -3.70 -18.16
N LEU A 424 -13.31 -3.40 -17.92
CA LEU A 424 -14.14 -4.17 -17.00
C LEU A 424 -14.54 -5.54 -17.55
N ALA A 425 -14.67 -5.68 -18.88
CA ALA A 425 -14.93 -6.98 -19.52
C ALA A 425 -13.78 -7.96 -19.28
N TRP A 426 -12.53 -7.51 -19.30
CA TRP A 426 -11.35 -8.34 -19.00
C TRP A 426 -11.37 -8.98 -17.60
N LEU A 427 -12.13 -8.45 -16.64
CA LEU A 427 -12.29 -9.09 -15.32
C LEU A 427 -12.92 -10.48 -15.38
N ASP A 428 -13.70 -10.74 -16.42
CA ASP A 428 -14.44 -11.99 -16.57
C ASP A 428 -13.89 -12.87 -17.71
N SER A 429 -12.80 -12.43 -18.38
CA SER A 429 -12.15 -13.15 -19.48
C SER A 429 -11.32 -14.33 -18.98
N SER A 430 -11.26 -15.37 -19.81
CA SER A 430 -10.47 -16.58 -19.58
C SER A 430 -8.97 -16.35 -19.88
N VAL A 431 -8.11 -17.26 -19.43
CA VAL A 431 -6.66 -17.20 -19.72
C VAL A 431 -6.42 -17.29 -21.22
N GLU A 432 -7.15 -18.15 -21.92
CA GLU A 432 -7.04 -18.35 -23.37
C GLU A 432 -7.40 -17.07 -24.14
N GLU A 433 -8.38 -16.29 -23.69
CA GLU A 433 -8.73 -15.00 -24.29
C GLU A 433 -7.61 -13.96 -24.12
N PHE A 434 -6.95 -13.94 -22.96
CA PHE A 434 -5.76 -13.10 -22.73
C PHE A 434 -4.61 -13.49 -23.65
N GLU A 435 -4.32 -14.81 -23.76
CA GLU A 435 -3.21 -15.32 -24.56
C GLU A 435 -3.44 -15.16 -26.07
N ALA A 436 -4.69 -15.13 -26.52
CA ALA A 436 -5.08 -14.91 -27.90
C ALA A 436 -5.23 -13.42 -28.28
N SER A 437 -5.06 -12.50 -27.31
CA SER A 437 -5.27 -11.07 -27.52
C SER A 437 -4.18 -10.42 -28.37
N ASP A 438 -4.60 -9.53 -29.29
CA ASP A 438 -3.71 -8.66 -30.04
C ASP A 438 -3.44 -7.31 -29.34
N ASP A 439 -4.13 -7.02 -28.23
CA ASP A 439 -3.89 -5.82 -27.42
C ASP A 439 -2.45 -5.83 -26.86
N PRO A 440 -1.61 -4.84 -27.21
CA PRO A 440 -0.19 -4.89 -26.89
C PRO A 440 0.10 -4.89 -25.39
N LEU A 441 -0.69 -4.17 -24.55
CA LEU A 441 -0.46 -4.16 -23.12
C LEU A 441 -0.93 -5.47 -22.45
N ILE A 442 -1.96 -6.11 -22.97
CA ILE A 442 -2.34 -7.46 -22.57
C ILE A 442 -1.25 -8.46 -22.95
N ARG A 443 -0.73 -8.39 -24.18
CA ARG A 443 0.40 -9.25 -24.61
C ARG A 443 1.64 -9.06 -23.74
N TYR A 444 1.96 -7.82 -23.35
CA TYR A 444 3.04 -7.55 -22.42
C TYR A 444 2.78 -8.21 -21.05
N ALA A 445 1.56 -8.12 -20.53
CA ALA A 445 1.19 -8.76 -19.27
C ALA A 445 1.32 -10.28 -19.32
N VAL A 446 0.93 -10.91 -20.43
CA VAL A 446 1.08 -12.36 -20.67
C VAL A 446 2.56 -12.74 -20.76
N LEU A 447 3.34 -12.02 -21.58
CA LEU A 447 4.77 -12.29 -21.82
C LEU A 447 5.59 -12.22 -20.53
N SER A 448 5.35 -11.23 -19.68
CA SER A 448 6.12 -10.99 -18.45
C SER A 448 5.64 -11.81 -17.24
N TYR A 449 4.54 -12.55 -17.37
CA TYR A 449 3.90 -13.21 -16.23
C TYR A 449 4.79 -14.23 -15.53
N ALA A 450 5.45 -15.11 -16.28
CA ALA A 450 6.29 -16.17 -15.71
C ALA A 450 7.46 -15.61 -14.87
N GLU A 451 8.13 -14.57 -15.39
CA GLU A 451 9.25 -13.91 -14.69
C GLU A 451 8.77 -13.21 -13.43
N ARG A 452 7.62 -12.53 -13.50
CA ARG A 452 7.01 -11.89 -12.32
C ARG A 452 6.63 -12.90 -11.24
N MET A 453 6.16 -14.10 -11.62
CA MET A 453 5.85 -15.17 -10.67
C MET A 453 7.12 -15.78 -10.05
N ALA A 454 8.20 -15.87 -10.79
CA ALA A 454 9.51 -16.30 -10.24
C ALA A 454 10.00 -15.32 -9.15
N LEU A 455 9.99 -14.01 -9.45
CA LEU A 455 10.35 -12.96 -8.48
C LEU A 455 9.42 -12.95 -7.25
N GLU A 456 8.13 -13.19 -7.45
CA GLU A 456 7.18 -13.32 -6.34
C GLU A 456 7.50 -14.53 -5.44
N LEU A 457 7.91 -15.66 -6.05
CA LEU A 457 8.29 -16.85 -5.31
C LEU A 457 9.57 -16.61 -4.48
N GLU A 458 10.57 -15.94 -5.03
CA GLU A 458 11.78 -15.53 -4.31
C GLU A 458 11.45 -14.59 -3.13
N SER A 459 10.58 -13.62 -3.36
CA SER A 459 10.08 -12.71 -2.31
C SER A 459 9.34 -13.46 -1.20
N LYS A 460 8.57 -14.51 -1.53
CA LYS A 460 7.87 -15.37 -0.55
C LYS A 460 8.84 -16.22 0.26
N GLU A 461 9.87 -16.78 -0.38
CA GLU A 461 10.92 -17.52 0.32
C GLU A 461 11.63 -16.60 1.34
N LEU A 462 12.09 -15.43 0.90
CA LEU A 462 12.74 -14.45 1.76
C LEU A 462 11.82 -14.01 2.92
N ARG A 463 10.55 -13.76 2.62
CA ARG A 463 9.54 -13.38 3.62
C ARG A 463 9.33 -14.46 4.67
N GLY A 464 9.31 -15.74 4.25
CA GLY A 464 9.22 -16.88 5.17
C GLY A 464 10.46 -17.04 6.05
N GLN A 465 11.65 -16.73 5.53
CA GLN A 465 12.87 -16.68 6.34
C GLN A 465 12.82 -15.54 7.37
N PHE A 466 12.39 -14.35 7.00
CA PHE A 466 12.16 -13.26 7.95
C PHE A 466 11.11 -13.61 9.01
N GLN A 467 10.02 -14.30 8.63
CA GLN A 467 8.99 -14.79 9.57
C GLN A 467 9.52 -15.80 10.58
N ARG A 468 10.69 -16.41 10.33
CA ARG A 468 11.37 -17.27 11.30
C ARG A 468 12.25 -16.46 12.26
N TRP A 469 13.14 -15.62 11.70
CA TRP A 469 14.23 -15.06 12.49
C TRP A 469 13.87 -13.76 13.20
N ARG A 470 12.94 -12.95 12.66
CA ARG A 470 12.49 -11.72 13.32
C ARG A 470 11.79 -11.96 14.66
N PRO A 471 10.89 -12.95 14.81
CA PRO A 471 10.30 -13.25 16.12
C PRO A 471 11.36 -13.66 17.14
N GLU A 472 12.33 -14.48 16.77
CA GLU A 472 13.40 -14.92 17.68
C GLU A 472 14.31 -13.74 18.10
N TYR A 473 14.64 -12.84 17.17
CA TYR A 473 15.33 -11.59 17.47
C TYR A 473 14.51 -10.70 18.42
N MET A 474 13.22 -10.58 18.17
CA MET A 474 12.31 -9.78 19.01
C MET A 474 12.18 -10.34 20.42
N GLU A 475 12.15 -11.67 20.58
CA GLU A 475 12.22 -12.30 21.91
C GLU A 475 13.48 -11.88 22.67
N ALA A 476 14.64 -11.86 21.99
CA ALA A 476 15.89 -11.41 22.60
C ALA A 476 15.81 -9.96 23.05
N VAL A 477 15.26 -9.06 22.24
CA VAL A 477 15.04 -7.65 22.58
C VAL A 477 14.13 -7.49 23.78
N ILE A 478 13.01 -8.22 23.85
CA ILE A 478 12.08 -8.18 24.96
C ILE A 478 12.74 -8.72 26.25
N ALA A 479 13.47 -9.83 26.15
CA ALA A 479 14.16 -10.43 27.30
C ALA A 479 15.27 -9.50 27.84
N TYR A 480 15.99 -8.84 26.95
CA TYR A 480 16.99 -7.84 27.31
C TYR A 480 16.36 -6.63 28.04
N ASN A 481 15.32 -6.03 27.46
CA ASN A 481 14.62 -4.88 28.07
C ASN A 481 14.07 -5.23 29.46
N ARG A 482 13.47 -6.43 29.62
CA ARG A 482 13.02 -6.93 30.92
C ARG A 482 14.17 -7.06 31.92
N SER A 483 15.38 -7.46 31.49
CA SER A 483 16.56 -7.55 32.36
C SER A 483 17.03 -6.18 32.86
N LEU A 484 16.66 -5.11 32.12
CA LEU A 484 16.92 -3.71 32.50
C LEU A 484 15.78 -3.08 33.33
N GLY A 485 14.69 -3.80 33.57
CA GLY A 485 13.50 -3.30 34.28
C GLY A 485 12.60 -2.40 33.43
N GLN A 486 12.68 -2.53 32.10
CA GLN A 486 11.90 -1.79 31.12
C GLN A 486 10.76 -2.63 30.54
#